data_c62d8ff6eb44912b15b453daca8c8269
#
_entry.id   c62d8ff6eb44912b15b453daca8c8269
#
_cell.length_a   1.000
_cell.length_b   1.000
_cell.length_c   1.000
_cell.angle_alpha   90.00
_cell.angle_beta   90.00
_cell.angle_gamma   90.00
#
_symmetry.space_group_name_H-M   'P 1'
#
loop_
_entity.id
_entity.type
_entity.pdbx_description
1 polymer ?
#
loop_
_entity_poly.entity_id
_entity_poly.type
_entity_poly.pdbx_seq_one_letter_code
_entity_poly.pdbx_strand_id
1 'polypeptide(L)'
;MSFPAHKTNVFTQNEKSVFSVPATAALLNLELFGKNIRCLFPEKHSGGVDKNPSCVLYEDRFKCFSCESHGDAIDLVRIVLGLSFLEARDYLEKWVSSGSEAPTKVVPPFGKGLAVNGESVLARLFQLASLPTSEDLGGQYLSSRRLSPELCSSLGVRFLEDPFRAWAALSGEFSLGDLKVAGLVNSAGVFHFQEHPLLFFFLHNQVPVYLAGRSLQADPRIKEIKPAGLSCPVPYQIDVLNSKPAELYICEGLIDTLSAAQLGLPSIGAPGANSFPEHWLEFIPETTRIHVLFDRDKAGEDAAIKLRSQFRRLGFKADALVVPIGKDLNDFLFERTV
;
A
#
# COMPACT_ATOMS: atom_id res chain seq x y z
N MET A 1 -42.89 -4.37 -36.47
CA MET A 1 -42.60 -4.01 -35.06
C MET A 1 -41.24 -3.35 -35.06
N SER A 2 -41.24 -2.01 -34.93
CA SER A 2 -40.05 -1.18 -35.02
C SER A 2 -39.44 -1.07 -33.65
N PHE A 3 -38.14 -1.36 -33.52
CA PHE A 3 -37.36 -1.09 -32.30
C PHE A 3 -37.09 0.42 -32.18
N PRO A 4 -37.18 1.00 -30.97
CA PRO A 4 -36.88 2.40 -30.78
C PRO A 4 -35.39 2.64 -30.86
N ALA A 5 -35.00 3.66 -31.64
CA ALA A 5 -33.61 4.12 -31.76
C ALA A 5 -33.11 4.65 -30.42
N HIS A 6 -31.97 4.12 -29.98
CA HIS A 6 -31.21 4.69 -28.88
C HIS A 6 -30.81 6.12 -29.21
N LYS A 7 -31.31 7.06 -28.44
CA LYS A 7 -30.85 8.46 -28.47
C LYS A 7 -29.42 8.46 -27.96
N THR A 8 -28.46 8.60 -28.88
CA THR A 8 -27.09 9.03 -28.56
C THR A 8 -27.19 10.43 -28.01
N ASN A 9 -26.98 10.58 -26.70
CA ASN A 9 -26.76 11.90 -26.09
C ASN A 9 -25.45 12.46 -26.65
N VAL A 10 -25.60 13.37 -27.62
CA VAL A 10 -24.53 14.22 -28.14
C VAL A 10 -24.28 15.28 -27.07
N PHE A 11 -23.25 15.06 -26.24
CA PHE A 11 -22.75 16.10 -25.35
C PHE A 11 -22.18 17.24 -26.20
N THR A 12 -22.62 18.45 -25.93
CA THR A 12 -22.17 19.64 -26.62
C THR A 12 -20.72 19.93 -26.29
N GLN A 13 -19.92 20.41 -27.26
CA GLN A 13 -18.49 20.73 -27.13
C GLN A 13 -18.14 21.67 -25.95
N ASN A 14 -19.14 22.39 -25.40
CA ASN A 14 -18.95 23.32 -24.28
C ASN A 14 -18.76 22.62 -22.91
N GLU A 15 -19.21 21.40 -22.71
CA GLU A 15 -19.06 20.71 -21.41
C GLU A 15 -17.69 20.03 -21.26
N LYS A 16 -17.01 19.75 -22.36
CA LYS A 16 -15.66 19.14 -22.35
C LYS A 16 -14.53 20.08 -21.93
N SER A 17 -14.76 21.40 -21.96
CA SER A 17 -13.74 22.42 -21.67
C SER A 17 -13.64 22.79 -20.17
N VAL A 18 -14.50 22.28 -19.32
CA VAL A 18 -14.56 22.68 -17.90
C VAL A 18 -13.43 22.06 -17.08
N PHE A 19 -12.89 20.92 -17.51
CA PHE A 19 -11.87 20.20 -16.75
C PHE A 19 -10.58 20.08 -17.56
N SER A 20 -9.55 20.82 -17.15
CA SER A 20 -8.19 20.72 -17.73
C SER A 20 -7.54 19.41 -17.30
N VAL A 21 -7.00 18.67 -18.27
CA VAL A 21 -6.29 17.40 -17.99
C VAL A 21 -5.02 17.61 -17.17
N PRO A 22 -4.18 18.63 -17.40
CA PRO A 22 -3.05 18.95 -16.53
C PRO A 22 -3.48 19.30 -15.10
N ALA A 23 -4.54 20.10 -14.92
CA ALA A 23 -5.06 20.43 -13.60
C ALA A 23 -5.63 19.20 -12.89
N THR A 24 -6.32 18.32 -13.63
CA THR A 24 -6.81 17.04 -13.11
C THR A 24 -5.67 16.10 -12.76
N ALA A 25 -4.60 16.06 -13.55
CA ALA A 25 -3.41 15.27 -13.23
C ALA A 25 -2.72 15.78 -11.94
N ALA A 26 -2.66 17.09 -11.74
CA ALA A 26 -2.17 17.69 -10.50
C ALA A 26 -3.12 17.40 -9.32
N LEU A 27 -4.44 17.47 -9.50
CA LEU A 27 -5.45 17.11 -8.51
C LEU A 27 -5.29 15.64 -8.07
N LEU A 28 -4.96 14.75 -9.01
CA LEU A 28 -4.74 13.33 -8.77
C LEU A 28 -3.29 13.02 -8.31
N ASN A 29 -2.45 14.04 -8.09
CA ASN A 29 -1.04 13.94 -7.72
C ASN A 29 -0.23 12.99 -8.61
N LEU A 30 -0.49 13.00 -9.91
CA LEU A 30 0.30 12.21 -10.84
C LEU A 30 1.71 12.80 -10.98
N GLU A 31 2.71 11.93 -10.97
CA GLU A 31 4.10 12.34 -11.16
C GLU A 31 4.30 12.92 -12.56
N LEU A 32 4.67 14.22 -12.62
CA LEU A 32 4.86 14.95 -13.86
C LEU A 32 6.34 14.96 -14.27
N PHE A 33 6.59 14.59 -15.52
CA PHE A 33 7.88 14.70 -16.18
C PHE A 33 7.80 15.76 -17.30
N GLY A 34 7.76 17.02 -16.93
CA GLY A 34 7.40 18.12 -17.82
C GLY A 34 5.93 18.07 -18.21
N LYS A 35 5.63 17.81 -19.50
CA LYS A 35 4.25 17.60 -19.99
C LYS A 35 3.82 16.14 -19.98
N ASN A 36 4.65 15.23 -19.52
CA ASN A 36 4.40 13.81 -19.61
C ASN A 36 4.11 13.22 -18.23
N ILE A 37 3.35 12.13 -18.22
CA ILE A 37 3.22 11.20 -17.11
C ILE A 37 3.62 9.79 -17.58
N ARG A 38 3.87 8.88 -16.66
CA ARG A 38 3.92 7.46 -16.98
C ARG A 38 2.56 7.00 -17.45
N CYS A 39 2.54 6.10 -18.44
CA CYS A 39 1.29 5.60 -19.00
C CYS A 39 0.46 4.91 -17.90
N LEU A 40 -0.83 5.20 -17.91
CA LEU A 40 -1.81 4.65 -16.97
C LEU A 40 -2.19 3.19 -17.28
N PHE A 41 -1.72 2.66 -18.42
CA PHE A 41 -1.92 1.29 -18.89
C PHE A 41 -0.57 0.60 -19.07
N PRO A 42 0.18 0.34 -17.99
CA PRO A 42 1.52 -0.26 -18.07
C PRO A 42 1.50 -1.65 -18.72
N GLU A 43 0.40 -2.38 -18.60
CA GLU A 43 0.21 -3.71 -19.22
C GLU A 43 0.23 -3.69 -20.75
N LYS A 44 -0.02 -2.53 -21.38
CA LYS A 44 0.06 -2.35 -22.84
C LYS A 44 1.47 -2.03 -23.35
N HIS A 45 2.44 -1.94 -22.43
CA HIS A 45 3.83 -1.67 -22.77
C HIS A 45 4.68 -2.93 -22.71
N SER A 46 5.73 -2.97 -23.53
CA SER A 46 6.69 -4.08 -23.54
C SER A 46 7.32 -4.25 -22.16
N GLY A 47 7.14 -5.43 -21.56
CA GLY A 47 7.61 -5.74 -20.21
C GLY A 47 6.69 -5.25 -19.08
N GLY A 48 5.47 -4.79 -19.39
CA GLY A 48 4.48 -4.39 -18.38
C GLY A 48 4.81 -3.10 -17.62
N VAL A 49 5.74 -2.28 -18.14
CA VAL A 49 6.18 -1.03 -17.48
C VAL A 49 6.43 0.05 -18.53
N ASP A 50 5.91 1.24 -18.30
CA ASP A 50 6.31 2.44 -19.03
C ASP A 50 7.62 2.99 -18.44
N LYS A 51 8.77 2.54 -18.96
CA LYS A 51 10.10 2.93 -18.46
C LYS A 51 10.40 4.41 -18.70
N ASN A 52 9.88 4.96 -19.80
CA ASN A 52 10.02 6.36 -20.14
C ASN A 52 8.64 7.00 -20.16
N PRO A 53 8.39 8.11 -19.46
CA PRO A 53 7.09 8.75 -19.42
C PRO A 53 6.59 9.07 -20.84
N SER A 54 5.73 8.21 -21.39
CA SER A 54 5.31 8.24 -22.78
C SER A 54 3.90 8.81 -23.00
N CYS A 55 3.19 9.15 -21.91
CA CYS A 55 1.85 9.71 -21.96
C CYS A 55 1.91 11.23 -21.82
N VAL A 56 1.58 11.95 -22.89
CA VAL A 56 1.57 13.42 -22.95
C VAL A 56 0.22 13.98 -22.50
N LEU A 57 0.26 14.99 -21.65
CA LEU A 57 -0.91 15.74 -21.21
C LEU A 57 -1.11 16.99 -22.11
N TYR A 58 -2.26 17.05 -22.75
CA TYR A 58 -2.78 18.24 -23.43
C TYR A 58 -3.87 18.87 -22.56
N GLU A 59 -4.32 20.06 -22.90
CA GLU A 59 -5.34 20.76 -22.13
C GLU A 59 -6.66 19.97 -22.02
N ASP A 60 -7.08 19.34 -23.10
CA ASP A 60 -8.36 18.66 -23.26
C ASP A 60 -8.26 17.13 -23.23
N ARG A 61 -7.07 16.56 -23.30
CA ARG A 61 -6.84 15.11 -23.38
C ARG A 61 -5.46 14.69 -22.92
N PHE A 62 -5.29 13.41 -22.62
CA PHE A 62 -4.00 12.74 -22.54
C PHE A 62 -3.85 11.74 -23.68
N LYS A 63 -2.62 11.49 -24.11
CA LYS A 63 -2.29 10.46 -25.10
C LYS A 63 -0.95 9.82 -24.80
N CYS A 64 -0.93 8.49 -24.70
CA CYS A 64 0.31 7.70 -24.68
C CYS A 64 0.78 7.44 -26.11
N PHE A 65 2.02 7.82 -26.44
CA PHE A 65 2.59 7.60 -27.76
C PHE A 65 3.20 6.19 -27.95
N SER A 66 3.28 5.42 -26.89
CA SER A 66 3.79 4.05 -26.94
C SER A 66 2.71 3.00 -27.13
N CYS A 67 1.56 3.15 -26.45
CA CYS A 67 0.44 2.19 -26.55
C CYS A 67 -0.86 2.79 -27.11
N GLU A 68 -0.83 4.05 -27.54
CA GLU A 68 -1.93 4.82 -28.13
C GLU A 68 -3.16 5.03 -27.24
N SER A 69 -3.08 4.62 -25.97
CA SER A 69 -4.16 4.90 -25.00
C SER A 69 -4.35 6.41 -24.83
N HIS A 70 -5.59 6.84 -24.79
CA HIS A 70 -5.97 8.25 -24.68
C HIS A 70 -7.28 8.40 -23.91
N GLY A 71 -7.57 9.62 -23.45
CA GLY A 71 -8.80 9.97 -22.75
C GLY A 71 -8.81 11.45 -22.38
N ASP A 72 -9.91 11.90 -21.77
CA ASP A 72 -10.11 13.24 -21.24
C ASP A 72 -9.87 13.29 -19.71
N ALA A 73 -10.22 14.42 -19.08
CA ALA A 73 -10.09 14.61 -17.63
C ALA A 73 -10.95 13.62 -16.81
N ILE A 74 -12.16 13.33 -17.29
CA ILE A 74 -13.05 12.37 -16.63
C ILE A 74 -12.45 10.96 -16.73
N ASP A 75 -11.94 10.59 -17.90
CA ASP A 75 -11.25 9.31 -18.09
C ASP A 75 -10.01 9.21 -17.21
N LEU A 76 -9.26 10.31 -17.02
CA LEU A 76 -8.13 10.35 -16.12
C LEU A 76 -8.53 10.00 -14.68
N VAL A 77 -9.60 10.63 -14.17
CA VAL A 77 -10.15 10.35 -12.84
C VAL A 77 -10.65 8.91 -12.75
N ARG A 78 -11.39 8.45 -13.77
CA ARG A 78 -11.89 7.06 -13.81
C ARG A 78 -10.78 6.03 -13.72
N ILE A 79 -9.72 6.22 -14.49
CA ILE A 79 -8.58 5.28 -14.55
C ILE A 79 -7.80 5.29 -13.24
N VAL A 80 -7.55 6.49 -12.70
CA VAL A 80 -6.70 6.63 -11.50
C VAL A 80 -7.44 6.25 -10.23
N LEU A 81 -8.72 6.63 -10.11
CA LEU A 81 -9.52 6.38 -8.92
C LEU A 81 -10.44 5.14 -9.04
N GLY A 82 -10.51 4.50 -10.22
CA GLY A 82 -11.38 3.34 -10.45
C GLY A 82 -12.87 3.67 -10.43
N LEU A 83 -13.27 4.93 -10.68
CA LEU A 83 -14.63 5.40 -10.59
C LEU A 83 -15.43 5.11 -11.88
N SER A 84 -16.76 5.01 -11.75
CA SER A 84 -17.66 5.07 -12.90
C SER A 84 -17.63 6.46 -13.55
N PHE A 85 -18.17 6.60 -14.77
CA PHE A 85 -18.24 7.90 -15.45
C PHE A 85 -18.98 8.96 -14.63
N LEU A 86 -20.10 8.60 -14.02
CA LEU A 86 -20.90 9.53 -13.21
C LEU A 86 -20.17 9.96 -11.94
N GLU A 87 -19.56 9.02 -11.23
CA GLU A 87 -18.78 9.32 -10.02
C GLU A 87 -17.57 10.19 -10.31
N ALA A 88 -16.85 9.94 -11.41
CA ALA A 88 -15.69 10.73 -11.81
C ALA A 88 -16.08 12.16 -12.21
N ARG A 89 -17.21 12.31 -12.91
CA ARG A 89 -17.77 13.61 -13.23
C ARG A 89 -18.16 14.37 -11.98
N ASP A 90 -18.92 13.75 -11.08
CA ASP A 90 -19.36 14.35 -9.81
C ASP A 90 -18.16 14.73 -8.93
N TYR A 91 -17.08 13.95 -8.97
CA TYR A 91 -15.81 14.24 -8.29
C TYR A 91 -15.21 15.56 -8.80
N LEU A 92 -15.09 15.71 -10.12
CA LEU A 92 -14.55 16.93 -10.75
C LEU A 92 -15.47 18.14 -10.55
N GLU A 93 -16.79 17.97 -10.64
CA GLU A 93 -17.77 19.05 -10.39
C GLU A 93 -17.68 19.56 -8.95
N LYS A 94 -17.56 18.70 -7.97
CA LYS A 94 -17.35 19.07 -6.55
C LYS A 94 -16.05 19.84 -6.36
N TRP A 95 -14.99 19.43 -7.02
CA TRP A 95 -13.70 20.13 -6.96
C TRP A 95 -13.80 21.55 -7.52
N VAL A 96 -14.37 21.72 -8.72
CA VAL A 96 -14.55 23.03 -9.33
C VAL A 96 -15.48 23.92 -8.49
N SER A 97 -16.58 23.35 -7.95
CA SER A 97 -17.56 24.09 -7.14
C SER A 97 -17.00 24.55 -5.79
N SER A 98 -15.98 23.84 -5.25
CA SER A 98 -15.36 24.22 -3.99
C SER A 98 -14.48 25.46 -4.07
N GLY A 99 -14.20 25.98 -5.29
CA GLY A 99 -13.30 27.12 -5.52
C GLY A 99 -11.89 26.89 -5.02
N SER A 100 -11.57 25.64 -4.70
CA SER A 100 -10.24 25.25 -4.21
C SER A 100 -9.23 25.46 -5.33
N GLU A 101 -8.24 26.31 -5.12
CA GLU A 101 -6.98 26.19 -5.84
C GLU A 101 -6.54 24.73 -5.76
N ALA A 102 -5.94 24.22 -6.85
CA ALA A 102 -5.42 22.86 -6.86
C ALA A 102 -4.69 22.63 -5.53
N PRO A 103 -5.12 21.66 -4.72
CA PRO A 103 -4.58 21.51 -3.39
C PRO A 103 -3.09 21.37 -3.53
N THR A 104 -2.35 22.34 -2.98
CA THR A 104 -0.93 22.23 -2.73
C THR A 104 -0.81 21.04 -1.80
N LYS A 105 -0.54 19.85 -2.37
CA LYS A 105 -0.47 18.55 -1.68
C LYS A 105 -1.77 18.10 -1.00
N VAL A 106 -2.77 17.70 -1.78
CA VAL A 106 -3.58 16.56 -1.35
C VAL A 106 -2.73 15.35 -1.73
N VAL A 107 -2.04 14.81 -0.75
CA VAL A 107 -1.58 13.43 -0.81
C VAL A 107 -2.83 12.62 -1.11
N PRO A 108 -2.90 11.88 -2.23
CA PRO A 108 -3.94 10.87 -2.33
C PRO A 108 -3.78 10.04 -1.06
N PRO A 109 -4.84 9.69 -0.36
CA PRO A 109 -4.72 8.94 0.90
C PRO A 109 -3.86 7.71 0.76
N PHE A 110 -3.46 7.34 -0.46
CA PHE A 110 -2.58 6.17 -0.70
C PHE A 110 -1.81 6.37 -2.02
N GLY A 111 -0.47 6.29 -1.96
CA GLY A 111 0.33 6.01 -3.15
C GLY A 111 -0.15 4.71 -3.77
N LYS A 112 -0.51 4.69 -5.08
CA LYS A 112 -1.15 3.58 -5.82
C LYS A 112 -1.84 2.57 -4.89
N GLY A 113 -2.72 3.07 -4.05
CA GLY A 113 -3.58 2.30 -3.18
C GLY A 113 -4.73 1.75 -4.01
N LEU A 114 -5.22 0.66 -3.56
CA LEU A 114 -6.37 -0.08 -4.05
C LEU A 114 -7.47 0.85 -4.55
N ALA A 115 -7.95 0.63 -5.77
CA ALA A 115 -9.26 1.11 -6.18
C ALA A 115 -10.31 0.71 -5.12
N VAL A 116 -11.41 1.44 -5.01
CA VAL A 116 -12.48 1.23 -4.00
C VAL A 116 -12.85 -0.25 -3.83
N ASN A 117 -12.82 -1.03 -4.91
CA ASN A 117 -13.06 -2.48 -4.87
C ASN A 117 -11.92 -3.27 -4.18
N GLY A 118 -10.68 -2.79 -4.26
CA GLY A 118 -9.54 -3.44 -3.63
C GLY A 118 -9.56 -3.33 -2.10
N GLU A 119 -9.97 -2.19 -1.55
CA GLU A 119 -10.16 -2.02 -0.09
C GLU A 119 -11.27 -2.94 0.42
N SER A 120 -12.38 -3.06 -0.31
CA SER A 120 -13.47 -3.98 0.02
C SER A 120 -13.02 -5.43 0.01
N VAL A 121 -12.17 -5.83 -0.96
CA VAL A 121 -11.59 -7.18 -1.05
C VAL A 121 -10.66 -7.45 0.14
N LEU A 122 -9.78 -6.49 0.50
CA LEU A 122 -8.89 -6.65 1.66
C LEU A 122 -9.66 -6.67 2.98
N ALA A 123 -10.67 -5.82 3.13
CA ALA A 123 -11.53 -5.82 4.31
C ALA A 123 -12.25 -7.17 4.45
N ARG A 124 -12.71 -7.75 3.32
CA ARG A 124 -13.34 -9.06 3.34
C ARG A 124 -12.37 -10.18 3.70
N LEU A 125 -11.15 -10.16 3.13
CA LEU A 125 -10.11 -11.12 3.49
C LEU A 125 -9.74 -11.01 4.99
N PHE A 126 -9.66 -9.78 5.52
CA PHE A 126 -9.41 -9.53 6.93
C PHE A 126 -10.49 -10.13 7.85
N GLN A 127 -11.76 -10.09 7.41
CA GLN A 127 -12.90 -10.70 8.13
C GLN A 127 -12.90 -12.23 8.04
N LEU A 128 -12.46 -12.80 6.90
CA LEU A 128 -12.40 -14.24 6.68
C LEU A 128 -11.26 -14.92 7.44
N ALA A 129 -10.19 -14.18 7.69
CA ALA A 129 -9.03 -14.67 8.43
C ALA A 129 -9.29 -14.60 9.94
N SER A 130 -8.95 -15.68 10.65
CA SER A 130 -9.13 -15.82 12.09
C SER A 130 -8.07 -15.02 12.87
N LEU A 131 -8.37 -14.74 14.14
CA LEU A 131 -7.35 -14.31 15.09
C LEU A 131 -6.43 -15.51 15.39
N PRO A 132 -5.09 -15.36 15.28
CA PRO A 132 -4.18 -16.43 15.66
C PRO A 132 -4.29 -16.72 17.17
N THR A 133 -4.34 -18.01 17.50
CA THR A 133 -4.45 -18.52 18.86
C THR A 133 -3.29 -19.44 19.21
N SER A 134 -3.04 -19.72 20.48
CA SER A 134 -2.00 -20.67 20.89
C SER A 134 -2.21 -22.10 20.38
N GLU A 135 -3.41 -22.42 19.90
CA GLU A 135 -3.79 -23.75 19.45
C GLU A 135 -3.57 -23.94 17.94
N ASP A 136 -3.55 -22.86 17.15
CA ASP A 136 -3.35 -22.90 15.71
C ASP A 136 -1.89 -22.65 15.29
N LEU A 137 -1.55 -22.98 14.04
CA LEU A 137 -0.19 -22.84 13.52
C LEU A 137 0.28 -21.37 13.50
N GLY A 138 -0.64 -20.42 13.30
CA GLY A 138 -0.31 -18.99 13.28
C GLY A 138 0.14 -18.52 14.66
N GLY A 139 -0.64 -18.83 15.68
CA GLY A 139 -0.28 -18.45 17.05
C GLY A 139 0.91 -19.25 17.62
N GLN A 140 1.05 -20.52 17.25
CA GLN A 140 2.26 -21.30 17.59
C GLN A 140 3.51 -20.67 16.97
N TYR A 141 3.43 -20.22 15.71
CA TYR A 141 4.53 -19.48 15.08
C TYR A 141 4.84 -18.18 15.84
N LEU A 142 3.85 -17.37 16.16
CA LEU A 142 4.05 -16.12 16.92
C LEU A 142 4.66 -16.41 18.29
N SER A 143 4.15 -17.41 19.01
CA SER A 143 4.69 -17.86 20.31
C SER A 143 6.12 -18.35 20.21
N SER A 144 6.47 -19.07 19.12
CA SER A 144 7.86 -19.48 18.83
C SER A 144 8.79 -18.29 18.62
N ARG A 145 8.23 -17.12 18.24
CA ARG A 145 8.93 -15.83 18.12
C ARG A 145 8.84 -15.00 19.41
N ARG A 146 8.36 -15.56 20.52
CA ARG A 146 8.12 -14.85 21.79
C ARG A 146 7.14 -13.67 21.64
N LEU A 147 6.30 -13.69 20.64
CA LEU A 147 5.26 -12.69 20.39
C LEU A 147 3.93 -13.17 20.95
N SER A 148 3.19 -12.29 21.66
CA SER A 148 1.85 -12.58 22.10
C SER A 148 0.90 -12.62 20.91
N PRO A 149 0.15 -13.73 20.68
CA PRO A 149 -0.84 -13.79 19.62
C PRO A 149 -1.91 -12.70 19.77
N GLU A 150 -2.30 -12.36 21.01
CA GLU A 150 -3.31 -11.34 21.31
C GLU A 150 -2.83 -9.95 20.92
N LEU A 151 -1.59 -9.59 21.27
CA LEU A 151 -0.98 -8.33 20.83
C LEU A 151 -0.88 -8.29 19.31
N CYS A 152 -0.34 -9.33 18.68
CA CYS A 152 -0.23 -9.41 17.23
C CYS A 152 -1.58 -9.27 16.53
N SER A 153 -2.63 -9.89 17.09
CA SER A 153 -3.99 -9.78 16.59
C SER A 153 -4.52 -8.34 16.64
N SER A 154 -4.25 -7.63 17.74
CA SER A 154 -4.63 -6.20 17.89
C SER A 154 -3.89 -5.30 16.89
N LEU A 155 -2.73 -5.74 16.42
CA LEU A 155 -1.86 -5.08 15.45
C LEU A 155 -2.08 -5.55 14.00
N GLY A 156 -3.22 -6.20 13.72
CA GLY A 156 -3.63 -6.56 12.36
C GLY A 156 -3.08 -7.90 11.86
N VAL A 157 -2.46 -8.72 12.71
CA VAL A 157 -2.09 -10.08 12.30
C VAL A 157 -3.32 -10.98 12.30
N ARG A 158 -3.45 -11.77 11.22
CA ARG A 158 -4.53 -12.73 11.02
C ARG A 158 -3.98 -14.05 10.51
N PHE A 159 -4.75 -15.11 10.68
CA PHE A 159 -4.38 -16.44 10.22
C PHE A 159 -5.47 -17.03 9.32
N LEU A 160 -5.08 -17.50 8.15
CA LEU A 160 -5.94 -18.27 7.25
C LEU A 160 -5.84 -19.74 7.62
N GLU A 161 -6.75 -20.21 8.43
CA GLU A 161 -6.82 -21.63 8.81
C GLU A 161 -7.08 -22.51 7.58
N ASP A 162 -7.95 -22.05 6.68
CA ASP A 162 -8.26 -22.69 5.40
C ASP A 162 -8.18 -21.67 4.25
N PRO A 163 -7.00 -21.54 3.59
CA PRO A 163 -6.84 -20.65 2.45
C PRO A 163 -7.75 -20.97 1.26
N PHE A 164 -8.12 -22.24 1.07
CA PHE A 164 -9.03 -22.64 -0.03
C PHE A 164 -10.46 -22.16 0.23
N ARG A 165 -10.92 -22.25 1.47
CA ARG A 165 -12.23 -21.73 1.87
C ARG A 165 -12.28 -20.20 1.75
N ALA A 166 -11.23 -19.51 2.17
CA ALA A 166 -11.12 -18.07 2.01
C ALA A 166 -11.12 -17.66 0.53
N TRP A 167 -10.39 -18.40 -0.31
CA TRP A 167 -10.41 -18.20 -1.77
C TRP A 167 -11.79 -18.44 -2.37
N ALA A 168 -12.47 -19.52 -2.00
CA ALA A 168 -13.81 -19.82 -2.49
C ALA A 168 -14.81 -18.72 -2.15
N ALA A 169 -14.75 -18.17 -0.93
CA ALA A 169 -15.59 -17.04 -0.52
C ALA A 169 -15.28 -15.78 -1.34
N LEU A 170 -14.01 -15.40 -1.45
CA LEU A 170 -13.58 -14.20 -2.19
C LEU A 170 -13.95 -14.31 -3.68
N SER A 171 -13.69 -15.44 -4.32
CA SER A 171 -14.00 -15.65 -5.75
C SER A 171 -15.51 -15.78 -6.02
N GLY A 172 -16.32 -16.09 -5.02
CA GLY A 172 -17.77 -16.05 -5.10
C GLY A 172 -18.37 -14.66 -4.94
N GLU A 173 -17.68 -13.76 -4.22
CA GLU A 173 -18.16 -12.41 -3.90
C GLU A 173 -17.59 -11.33 -4.85
N PHE A 174 -16.37 -11.51 -5.37
CA PHE A 174 -15.66 -10.52 -6.18
C PHE A 174 -15.26 -11.03 -7.54
N SER A 175 -15.22 -10.14 -8.52
CA SER A 175 -14.72 -10.48 -9.85
C SER A 175 -13.21 -10.79 -9.82
N LEU A 176 -12.71 -11.55 -10.81
CA LEU A 176 -11.28 -11.78 -10.97
C LEU A 176 -10.51 -10.45 -11.16
N GLY A 177 -11.15 -9.43 -11.75
CA GLY A 177 -10.61 -8.09 -11.90
C GLY A 177 -10.37 -7.41 -10.56
N ASP A 178 -11.36 -7.46 -9.65
CA ASP A 178 -11.25 -6.90 -8.31
C ASP A 178 -10.15 -7.60 -7.49
N LEU A 179 -10.09 -8.93 -7.59
CA LEU A 179 -9.07 -9.74 -6.91
C LEU A 179 -7.66 -9.46 -7.44
N LYS A 180 -7.51 -9.15 -8.74
CA LYS A 180 -6.24 -8.68 -9.33
C LYS A 180 -5.87 -7.29 -8.86
N VAL A 181 -6.83 -6.38 -8.82
CA VAL A 181 -6.62 -5.01 -8.31
C VAL A 181 -6.18 -5.04 -6.85
N ALA A 182 -6.74 -5.94 -6.04
CA ALA A 182 -6.31 -6.17 -4.66
C ALA A 182 -4.96 -6.89 -4.54
N GLY A 183 -4.36 -7.34 -5.64
CA GLY A 183 -3.10 -8.07 -5.66
C GLY A 183 -3.16 -9.46 -5.02
N LEU A 184 -4.38 -10.01 -4.85
CA LEU A 184 -4.59 -11.32 -4.21
C LEU A 184 -4.41 -12.50 -5.15
N VAL A 185 -4.29 -12.26 -6.45
CA VAL A 185 -4.04 -13.29 -7.45
C VAL A 185 -2.80 -12.97 -8.26
N ASN A 186 -2.07 -14.01 -8.63
CA ASN A 186 -0.93 -13.89 -9.53
C ASN A 186 -1.38 -13.72 -11.00
N SER A 187 -0.42 -13.61 -11.93
CA SER A 187 -0.69 -13.46 -13.35
C SER A 187 -1.51 -14.62 -13.95
N ALA A 188 -1.45 -15.81 -13.34
CA ALA A 188 -2.22 -16.98 -13.74
C ALA A 188 -3.64 -17.04 -13.13
N GLY A 189 -4.02 -16.05 -12.31
CA GLY A 189 -5.32 -16.01 -11.64
C GLY A 189 -5.43 -16.92 -10.42
N VAL A 190 -4.29 -17.40 -9.90
CA VAL A 190 -4.25 -18.26 -8.71
C VAL A 190 -4.11 -17.41 -7.46
N PHE A 191 -4.80 -17.79 -6.39
CA PHE A 191 -4.71 -17.10 -5.09
C PHE A 191 -3.28 -17.08 -4.58
N HIS A 192 -2.77 -15.89 -4.38
CA HIS A 192 -1.34 -15.65 -4.13
C HIS A 192 -0.91 -16.09 -2.72
N PHE A 193 -1.81 -16.03 -1.74
CA PHE A 193 -1.51 -16.25 -0.32
C PHE A 193 -1.77 -17.69 0.17
N GLN A 194 -2.00 -18.63 -0.73
CA GLN A 194 -2.35 -20.04 -0.39
C GLN A 194 -1.30 -20.71 0.49
N GLU A 195 0.00 -20.49 0.23
CA GLU A 195 1.12 -21.05 0.99
C GLU A 195 1.67 -20.13 2.08
N HIS A 196 1.02 -18.98 2.27
CA HIS A 196 1.45 -17.92 3.19
C HIS A 196 0.29 -17.49 4.09
N PRO A 197 -0.22 -18.41 4.92
CA PRO A 197 -1.48 -18.22 5.63
C PRO A 197 -1.41 -17.26 6.82
N LEU A 198 -0.22 -16.92 7.33
CA LEU A 198 -0.09 -15.91 8.38
C LEU A 198 -0.01 -14.53 7.73
N LEU A 199 -1.08 -13.74 7.87
CA LEU A 199 -1.25 -12.47 7.21
C LEU A 199 -0.97 -11.31 8.16
N PHE A 200 -0.16 -10.36 7.72
CA PHE A 200 0.13 -9.10 8.40
C PHE A 200 -0.57 -7.99 7.63
N PHE A 201 -1.71 -7.53 8.12
CA PHE A 201 -2.44 -6.44 7.50
C PHE A 201 -1.86 -5.10 7.92
N PHE A 202 -1.59 -4.25 6.94
CA PHE A 202 -1.24 -2.86 7.16
C PHE A 202 -2.55 -2.09 7.32
N LEU A 203 -2.80 -1.65 8.53
CA LEU A 203 -3.99 -0.89 8.87
C LEU A 203 -3.68 0.61 8.78
N HIS A 204 -4.59 1.38 8.20
CA HIS A 204 -4.57 2.83 8.28
C HIS A 204 -5.95 3.31 8.74
N ASN A 205 -6.00 3.98 9.88
CA ASN A 205 -7.24 4.30 10.57
C ASN A 205 -8.13 3.06 10.78
N GLN A 206 -7.51 1.94 11.16
CA GLN A 206 -8.14 0.64 11.38
C GLN A 206 -8.72 -0.03 10.13
N VAL A 207 -8.48 0.51 8.94
CA VAL A 207 -8.88 -0.08 7.66
C VAL A 207 -7.69 -0.82 7.04
N PRO A 208 -7.83 -2.08 6.59
CA PRO A 208 -6.77 -2.80 5.92
C PRO A 208 -6.52 -2.24 4.51
N VAL A 209 -5.32 -1.70 4.29
CA VAL A 209 -4.92 -1.05 3.03
C VAL A 209 -3.85 -1.80 2.26
N TYR A 210 -3.20 -2.76 2.91
CA TYR A 210 -2.17 -3.63 2.34
C TYR A 210 -1.99 -4.86 3.21
N LEU A 211 -1.27 -5.86 2.74
CA LEU A 211 -0.90 -7.02 3.55
C LEU A 211 0.44 -7.61 3.11
N ALA A 212 1.02 -8.41 3.97
CA ALA A 212 2.06 -9.38 3.63
C ALA A 212 1.62 -10.74 4.16
N GLY A 213 1.99 -11.81 3.46
CA GLY A 213 1.73 -13.18 3.90
C GLY A 213 3.03 -13.89 4.20
N ARG A 214 3.05 -14.67 5.27
CA ARG A 214 4.21 -15.45 5.70
C ARG A 214 3.92 -16.94 5.65
N SER A 215 4.86 -17.67 5.08
CA SER A 215 4.83 -19.14 5.11
C SER A 215 5.18 -19.66 6.51
N LEU A 216 4.44 -20.68 6.93
CA LEU A 216 4.66 -21.39 8.19
C LEU A 216 5.40 -22.72 7.99
N GLN A 217 5.87 -23.01 6.77
CA GLN A 217 6.69 -24.17 6.47
C GLN A 217 8.07 -24.03 7.12
N ALA A 218 8.69 -25.14 7.50
CA ALA A 218 10.00 -25.13 8.16
C ALA A 218 11.12 -24.56 7.27
N ASP A 219 11.10 -24.88 5.98
CA ASP A 219 12.07 -24.38 4.98
C ASP A 219 11.34 -23.93 3.71
N PRO A 220 10.67 -22.78 3.75
CA PRO A 220 9.92 -22.30 2.60
C PRO A 220 10.85 -21.73 1.54
N ARG A 221 10.57 -22.01 0.27
CA ARG A 221 11.27 -21.38 -0.87
C ARG A 221 11.19 -19.85 -0.81
N ILE A 222 10.03 -19.33 -0.39
CA ILE A 222 9.78 -17.90 -0.19
C ILE A 222 9.18 -17.75 1.21
N LYS A 223 9.84 -17.02 2.08
CA LYS A 223 9.38 -16.81 3.46
C LYS A 223 8.19 -15.86 3.55
N GLU A 224 8.20 -14.81 2.75
CA GLU A 224 7.21 -13.73 2.79
C GLU A 224 6.85 -13.28 1.40
N ILE A 225 5.57 -13.05 1.16
CA ILE A 225 5.05 -12.50 -0.09
C ILE A 225 4.22 -11.25 0.17
N LYS A 226 4.07 -10.45 -0.88
CA LYS A 226 3.30 -9.21 -0.91
C LYS A 226 2.29 -9.26 -2.05
N PRO A 227 1.26 -8.39 -2.06
CA PRO A 227 0.29 -8.33 -3.14
C PRO A 227 0.96 -8.16 -4.49
N ALA A 228 0.51 -8.93 -5.48
CA ALA A 228 1.10 -8.96 -6.80
C ALA A 228 0.92 -7.61 -7.51
N GLY A 229 2.03 -6.99 -7.94
CA GLY A 229 2.02 -5.75 -8.72
C GLY A 229 1.67 -4.48 -7.95
N LEU A 230 1.50 -4.53 -6.63
CA LEU A 230 1.19 -3.38 -5.80
C LEU A 230 2.42 -2.89 -5.02
N SER A 231 2.54 -1.57 -4.92
CA SER A 231 3.48 -0.92 -4.00
C SER A 231 2.83 -0.79 -2.62
N CYS A 232 3.64 -0.89 -1.56
CA CYS A 232 3.17 -0.70 -0.21
C CYS A 232 2.82 0.78 0.03
N PRO A 233 1.57 1.13 0.35
CA PRO A 233 1.14 2.53 0.44
C PRO A 233 1.56 3.22 1.73
N VAL A 234 1.68 2.48 2.82
CA VAL A 234 1.98 3.00 4.17
C VAL A 234 2.96 2.07 4.88
N PRO A 235 3.75 2.53 5.85
CA PRO A 235 4.55 1.64 6.68
C PRO A 235 3.64 0.71 7.51
N TYR A 236 4.16 -0.47 7.85
CA TYR A 236 3.46 -1.36 8.79
C TYR A 236 3.32 -0.66 10.14
N GLN A 237 2.15 -0.79 10.78
CA GLN A 237 1.79 -0.13 12.04
C GLN A 237 1.72 1.42 11.95
N ILE A 238 1.36 1.99 10.81
CA ILE A 238 1.23 3.44 10.60
C ILE A 238 0.35 4.12 11.67
N ASP A 239 -0.69 3.44 12.18
CA ASP A 239 -1.64 3.99 13.13
C ASP A 239 -1.01 4.37 14.49
N VAL A 240 0.22 3.90 14.78
CA VAL A 240 0.97 4.34 15.97
C VAL A 240 1.22 5.84 15.94
N LEU A 241 1.34 6.44 14.75
CA LEU A 241 1.57 7.87 14.56
C LEU A 241 0.38 8.75 14.95
N ASN A 242 -0.83 8.18 15.07
CA ASN A 242 -2.02 8.88 15.54
C ASN A 242 -1.85 9.39 16.99
N SER A 243 -1.01 8.72 17.80
CA SER A 243 -0.66 9.14 19.15
C SER A 243 0.39 10.26 19.20
N LYS A 244 0.96 10.67 18.06
CA LYS A 244 2.05 11.65 17.94
C LYS A 244 3.21 11.34 18.90
N PRO A 245 3.83 10.17 18.80
CA PRO A 245 4.85 9.74 19.74
C PRO A 245 6.07 10.68 19.69
N ALA A 246 6.66 10.97 20.85
CA ALA A 246 7.89 11.77 20.94
C ALA A 246 9.11 11.06 20.32
N GLU A 247 9.10 9.72 20.38
CA GLU A 247 10.11 8.84 19.79
C GLU A 247 9.43 7.79 18.92
N LEU A 248 10.02 7.47 17.76
CA LEU A 248 9.53 6.49 16.80
C LEU A 248 10.65 5.56 16.39
N TYR A 249 10.40 4.27 16.44
CA TYR A 249 11.35 3.24 16.03
C TYR A 249 10.98 2.72 14.64
N ILE A 250 11.93 2.73 13.72
CA ILE A 250 11.76 2.20 12.36
C ILE A 250 12.51 0.88 12.29
N CYS A 251 11.76 -0.21 12.16
CA CYS A 251 12.28 -1.57 12.06
C CYS A 251 12.37 -2.02 10.60
N GLU A 252 13.28 -2.98 10.29
CA GLU A 252 13.45 -3.51 8.93
C GLU A 252 12.33 -4.47 8.53
N GLY A 253 11.86 -5.30 9.48
CA GLY A 253 10.94 -6.40 9.25
C GLY A 253 9.63 -6.28 10.03
N LEU A 254 8.62 -7.08 9.62
CA LEU A 254 7.33 -7.13 10.28
C LEU A 254 7.44 -7.73 11.70
N ILE A 255 8.26 -8.77 11.85
CA ILE A 255 8.48 -9.44 13.16
C ILE A 255 9.19 -8.51 14.11
N ASP A 256 10.19 -7.75 13.64
CA ASP A 256 10.91 -6.78 14.48
C ASP A 256 10.01 -5.62 14.90
N THR A 257 9.11 -5.19 14.02
CA THR A 257 8.10 -4.18 14.37
C THR A 257 7.17 -4.67 15.46
N LEU A 258 6.71 -5.93 15.38
CA LEU A 258 5.89 -6.53 16.43
C LEU A 258 6.69 -6.72 17.72
N SER A 259 7.97 -7.08 17.62
CA SER A 259 8.87 -7.21 18.80
C SER A 259 9.06 -5.85 19.48
N ALA A 260 9.25 -4.78 18.71
CA ALA A 260 9.29 -3.41 19.23
C ALA A 260 7.99 -3.03 19.94
N ALA A 261 6.85 -3.30 19.31
CA ALA A 261 5.54 -3.03 19.89
C ALA A 261 5.34 -3.80 21.21
N GLN A 262 5.76 -5.07 21.28
CA GLN A 262 5.71 -5.87 22.51
C GLN A 262 6.63 -5.35 23.62
N LEU A 263 7.71 -4.69 23.27
CA LEU A 263 8.58 -3.96 24.20
C LEU A 263 7.99 -2.57 24.61
N GLY A 264 6.82 -2.20 24.10
CA GLY A 264 6.19 -0.91 24.35
C GLY A 264 6.82 0.25 23.57
N LEU A 265 7.60 -0.03 22.52
CA LEU A 265 8.23 0.97 21.68
C LEU A 265 7.28 1.38 20.53
N PRO A 266 6.94 2.67 20.38
CA PRO A 266 6.19 3.14 19.21
C PRO A 266 6.98 2.85 17.94
N SER A 267 6.49 1.93 17.09
CA SER A 267 7.27 1.41 15.99
C SER A 267 6.49 1.29 14.69
N ILE A 268 7.19 1.50 13.58
CA ILE A 268 6.70 1.23 12.22
C ILE A 268 7.68 0.32 11.49
N GLY A 269 7.16 -0.50 10.58
CA GLY A 269 7.97 -1.40 9.77
C GLY A 269 8.22 -0.84 8.37
N ALA A 270 9.48 -0.85 7.94
CA ALA A 270 9.84 -0.65 6.55
C ALA A 270 9.74 -1.98 5.79
N PRO A 271 9.26 -2.00 4.53
CA PRO A 271 9.16 -3.24 3.76
C PRO A 271 10.51 -3.70 3.18
N GLY A 272 11.58 -3.64 3.99
CA GLY A 272 12.97 -3.97 3.68
C GLY A 272 13.92 -2.79 3.77
N ALA A 273 15.20 -3.06 4.03
CA ALA A 273 16.26 -2.10 4.37
C ALA A 273 16.46 -0.91 3.40
N ASN A 274 16.07 -1.07 2.14
CA ASN A 274 16.23 -0.03 1.11
C ASN A 274 14.92 0.64 0.68
N SER A 275 13.82 0.41 1.38
CA SER A 275 12.48 0.74 0.92
C SER A 275 11.72 1.65 1.90
N PHE A 276 12.29 2.81 2.24
CA PHE A 276 11.51 3.84 2.94
C PHE A 276 11.13 4.94 1.93
N PRO A 277 9.92 4.87 1.33
CA PRO A 277 9.47 5.84 0.35
C PRO A 277 9.38 7.24 0.97
N GLU A 278 9.81 8.26 0.23
CA GLU A 278 9.87 9.62 0.74
C GLU A 278 8.49 10.18 1.15
N HIS A 279 7.42 9.76 0.47
CA HIS A 279 6.06 10.17 0.80
C HIS A 279 5.59 9.67 2.19
N TRP A 280 6.23 8.65 2.78
CA TRP A 280 5.90 8.21 4.14
C TRP A 280 6.35 9.20 5.21
N LEU A 281 7.26 10.12 4.88
CA LEU A 281 7.69 11.19 5.79
C LEU A 281 6.55 12.12 6.18
N GLU A 282 5.54 12.27 5.30
CA GLU A 282 4.39 13.13 5.53
C GLU A 282 3.51 12.65 6.71
N PHE A 283 3.61 11.36 7.05
CA PHE A 283 2.91 10.80 8.21
C PHE A 283 3.62 11.06 9.53
N ILE A 284 4.94 11.36 9.50
CA ILE A 284 5.77 11.48 10.71
C ILE A 284 5.76 12.94 11.19
N PRO A 285 5.28 13.22 12.42
CA PRO A 285 5.35 14.58 12.96
C PRO A 285 6.79 15.09 13.02
N GLU A 286 7.04 16.34 12.62
CA GLU A 286 8.38 16.95 12.59
C GLU A 286 9.08 16.95 13.95
N THR A 287 8.31 16.94 15.03
CA THR A 287 8.82 16.93 16.41
C THR A 287 9.27 15.56 16.88
N THR A 288 8.91 14.49 16.16
CA THR A 288 9.23 13.11 16.52
C THR A 288 10.72 12.82 16.33
N ARG A 289 11.37 12.27 17.35
CA ARG A 289 12.72 11.73 17.24
C ARG A 289 12.67 10.34 16.62
N ILE A 290 13.48 10.08 15.62
CA ILE A 290 13.48 8.83 14.85
C ILE A 290 14.66 7.97 15.26
N HIS A 291 14.39 6.70 15.56
CA HIS A 291 15.37 5.66 15.83
C HIS A 291 15.29 4.59 14.75
N VAL A 292 16.30 4.50 13.89
CA VAL A 292 16.38 3.44 12.89
C VAL A 292 17.03 2.22 13.55
N LEU A 293 16.28 1.13 13.62
CA LEU A 293 16.67 -0.10 14.33
C LEU A 293 16.54 -1.29 13.37
N PHE A 294 17.60 -1.54 12.62
CA PHE A 294 17.70 -2.60 11.63
C PHE A 294 18.58 -3.75 12.14
N ASP A 295 18.63 -4.83 11.36
CA ASP A 295 19.39 -6.02 11.70
C ASP A 295 20.86 -5.69 11.99
N ARG A 296 21.45 -6.42 12.93
CA ARG A 296 22.86 -6.31 13.32
C ARG A 296 23.74 -7.12 12.37
N ASP A 297 23.63 -6.85 11.10
CA ASP A 297 24.57 -7.32 10.09
C ASP A 297 25.02 -6.13 9.23
N LYS A 298 26.03 -6.36 8.39
CA LYS A 298 26.62 -5.25 7.62
C LYS A 298 25.60 -4.58 6.71
N ALA A 299 24.68 -5.32 6.13
CA ALA A 299 23.66 -4.77 5.22
C ALA A 299 22.65 -3.91 5.99
N GLY A 300 22.17 -4.38 7.13
CA GLY A 300 21.25 -3.64 8.02
C GLY A 300 21.90 -2.39 8.61
N GLU A 301 23.14 -2.47 9.07
CA GLU A 301 23.90 -1.32 9.59
C GLU A 301 24.10 -0.25 8.51
N ASP A 302 24.55 -0.61 7.31
CA ASP A 302 24.75 0.30 6.20
C ASP A 302 23.42 0.97 5.77
N ALA A 303 22.34 0.20 5.74
CA ALA A 303 21.00 0.70 5.42
C ALA A 303 20.46 1.63 6.52
N ALA A 304 20.65 1.31 7.79
CA ALA A 304 20.25 2.16 8.92
C ALA A 304 20.98 3.51 8.91
N ILE A 305 22.30 3.51 8.64
CA ILE A 305 23.09 4.73 8.51
C ILE A 305 22.61 5.60 7.33
N LYS A 306 22.29 4.96 6.20
CA LYS A 306 21.78 5.66 5.02
C LYS A 306 20.42 6.30 5.31
N LEU A 307 19.49 5.54 5.89
CA LEU A 307 18.14 6.02 6.22
C LEU A 307 18.19 7.14 7.27
N ARG A 308 18.96 6.98 8.35
CA ARG A 308 19.23 8.05 9.33
C ARG A 308 19.73 9.33 8.64
N SER A 309 20.67 9.20 7.70
CA SER A 309 21.25 10.35 7.00
C SER A 309 20.22 11.05 6.09
N GLN A 310 19.29 10.29 5.52
CA GLN A 310 18.15 10.82 4.77
C GLN A 310 17.22 11.62 5.69
N PHE A 311 16.80 11.08 6.83
CA PHE A 311 15.97 11.79 7.81
C PHE A 311 16.62 13.10 8.29
N ARG A 312 17.92 13.07 8.63
CA ARG A 312 18.65 14.27 9.07
C ARG A 312 18.71 15.37 8.01
N ARG A 313 18.87 15.00 6.73
CA ARG A 313 18.83 15.97 5.62
C ARG A 313 17.46 16.64 5.46
N LEU A 314 16.41 15.95 5.86
CA LEU A 314 15.03 16.43 5.82
C LEU A 314 14.59 17.13 7.11
N GLY A 315 15.54 17.38 8.03
CA GLY A 315 15.31 18.16 9.25
C GLY A 315 14.90 17.36 10.49
N PHE A 316 14.73 16.04 10.37
CA PHE A 316 14.37 15.21 11.53
C PHE A 316 15.58 14.95 12.45
N LYS A 317 15.30 14.85 13.75
CA LYS A 317 16.26 14.29 14.71
C LYS A 317 16.26 12.78 14.54
N ALA A 318 17.35 12.20 14.03
CA ALA A 318 17.41 10.77 13.74
C ALA A 318 18.73 10.13 14.19
N ASP A 319 18.63 8.94 14.75
CA ASP A 319 19.74 8.09 15.18
C ASP A 319 19.61 6.70 14.57
N ALA A 320 20.74 6.04 14.28
CA ALA A 320 20.78 4.62 13.98
C ALA A 320 21.18 3.89 15.27
N LEU A 321 20.33 2.99 15.70
CA LEU A 321 20.55 2.16 16.89
C LEU A 321 20.98 0.75 16.49
N VAL A 322 21.76 0.13 17.34
CA VAL A 322 22.16 -1.29 17.19
C VAL A 322 21.51 -2.07 18.31
N VAL A 323 20.94 -3.21 17.96
CA VAL A 323 20.37 -4.14 18.96
C VAL A 323 21.49 -4.58 19.90
N PRO A 324 21.31 -4.48 21.22
CA PRO A 324 22.39 -4.77 22.18
C PRO A 324 22.87 -6.21 22.14
N ILE A 325 21.95 -7.16 21.93
CA ILE A 325 22.21 -8.62 21.94
C ILE A 325 21.41 -9.25 20.78
N GLY A 326 21.93 -10.29 20.19
CA GLY A 326 21.30 -11.00 19.09
C GLY A 326 21.59 -10.37 17.73
N LYS A 327 20.94 -10.90 16.70
CA LYS A 327 21.06 -10.44 15.32
C LYS A 327 20.04 -9.35 14.99
N ASP A 328 18.83 -9.50 15.50
CA ASP A 328 17.68 -8.64 15.24
C ASP A 328 16.93 -8.33 16.54
N LEU A 329 15.87 -7.53 16.46
CA LEU A 329 15.11 -7.14 17.64
C LEU A 329 14.29 -8.30 18.22
N ASN A 330 13.92 -9.26 17.38
CA ASN A 330 13.24 -10.46 17.86
C ASN A 330 14.19 -11.36 18.67
N ASP A 331 15.46 -11.52 18.26
CA ASP A 331 16.49 -12.21 19.06
C ASP A 331 16.68 -11.51 20.42
N PHE A 332 16.73 -10.19 20.45
CA PHE A 332 16.82 -9.43 21.70
C PHE A 332 15.63 -9.67 22.62
N LEU A 333 14.43 -9.81 22.08
CA LEU A 333 13.23 -10.14 22.86
C LEU A 333 13.38 -11.53 23.52
N PHE A 334 14.00 -12.50 22.83
CA PHE A 334 14.29 -13.83 23.40
C PHE A 334 15.17 -13.76 24.64
N GLU A 335 16.23 -12.98 24.60
CA GLU A 335 17.21 -12.88 25.69
C GLU A 335 16.66 -12.19 26.95
N ARG A 336 15.65 -11.34 26.80
CA ARG A 336 15.01 -10.64 27.94
C ARG A 336 13.94 -11.46 28.65
N THR A 337 13.50 -12.55 28.06
CA THR A 337 12.40 -13.37 28.57
C THR A 337 12.91 -14.62 29.32
N VAL A 338 14.23 -14.75 29.50
CA VAL A 338 14.93 -15.70 30.32
C VAL A 338 15.37 -14.98 31.62
#